data_7e6e13e21492a4d2e78398b18cb5697d
#
_entry.id   7e6e13e21492a4d2e78398b18cb5697d
#
_cell.length_a   1.000
_cell.length_b   1.000
_cell.length_c   1.000
_cell.angle_alpha   90.00
_cell.angle_beta   90.00
_cell.angle_gamma   90.00
#
_symmetry.space_group_name_H-M   'P 1'
#
loop_
_entity.id
_entity.type
_entity.pdbx_description
1 polymer ?
#
loop_
_entity_poly.entity_id
_entity_poly.type
_entity_poly.pdbx_seq_one_letter_code
_entity_poly.pdbx_strand_id
1 'polypeptide(L)'
;MNPRLSVDWLKYLVTVGARHDKDGWRWKIDPTLRFGPSGAWRPQWAIPRLKGLRLPYLGIIGTVKEEMGWGTTPEEAFPILPTGAEFHALAETGHFVHIERPDDVADIVGDFLQRAL
;
A
#
# COMPACT_ATOMS: atom_id res chain seq x y z
N MET A 1 -3.65 -16.74 -1.81
CA MET A 1 -2.27 -16.31 -2.19
C MET A 1 -2.40 -15.31 -3.32
N ASN A 2 -1.70 -14.17 -3.28
CA ASN A 2 -1.82 -13.15 -4.33
C ASN A 2 -1.17 -13.68 -5.64
N PRO A 3 -1.95 -13.93 -6.71
CA PRO A 3 -1.44 -14.51 -7.95
C PRO A 3 -0.56 -13.54 -8.77
N ARG A 4 -0.55 -12.26 -8.41
CA ARG A 4 0.25 -11.22 -9.06
C ARG A 4 1.68 -11.13 -8.56
N LEU A 5 2.01 -11.81 -7.45
CA LEU A 5 3.37 -11.84 -6.93
C LEU A 5 4.23 -12.85 -7.67
N SER A 6 5.44 -12.47 -8.04
CA SER A 6 6.43 -13.37 -8.62
C SER A 6 6.89 -14.43 -7.60
N VAL A 7 7.33 -15.59 -8.10
CA VAL A 7 7.88 -16.65 -7.25
C VAL A 7 9.10 -16.16 -6.44
N ASP A 8 9.91 -15.29 -7.02
CA ASP A 8 11.11 -14.77 -6.35
C ASP A 8 10.74 -13.80 -5.22
N TRP A 9 9.72 -12.98 -5.40
CA TRP A 9 9.14 -12.17 -4.32
C TRP A 9 8.59 -13.04 -3.18
N LEU A 10 7.87 -14.11 -3.52
CA LEU A 10 7.36 -15.05 -2.51
C LEU A 10 8.49 -15.71 -1.72
N LYS A 11 9.55 -16.17 -2.40
CA LYS A 11 10.74 -16.71 -1.75
C LYS A 11 11.41 -15.69 -0.82
N TYR A 12 11.59 -14.45 -1.30
CA TYR A 12 12.15 -13.37 -0.50
C TYR A 12 11.33 -13.11 0.75
N LEU A 13 10.00 -12.96 0.62
CA LEU A 13 9.11 -12.72 1.76
C LEU A 13 9.19 -13.85 2.80
N VAL A 14 9.24 -15.11 2.36
CA VAL A 14 9.40 -16.24 3.30
C VAL A 14 10.76 -16.20 3.98
N THR A 15 11.84 -15.95 3.24
CA THR A 15 13.20 -15.92 3.79
C THR A 15 13.37 -14.83 4.85
N VAL A 16 12.83 -13.63 4.60
CA VAL A 16 13.00 -12.52 5.54
C VAL A 16 11.90 -12.47 6.61
N GLY A 17 10.69 -12.91 6.28
CA GLY A 17 9.50 -12.78 7.13
C GLY A 17 9.20 -14.01 8.00
N ALA A 18 9.76 -15.16 7.69
CA ALA A 18 9.54 -16.39 8.46
C ALA A 18 10.79 -16.82 9.25
N ARG A 19 10.57 -17.65 10.24
CA ARG A 19 11.61 -18.36 10.98
C ARG A 19 11.22 -19.82 11.16
N HIS A 20 12.21 -20.68 11.27
CA HIS A 20 12.01 -22.09 11.57
C HIS A 20 12.26 -22.31 13.07
N ASP A 21 11.25 -22.80 13.78
CA ASP A 21 11.30 -23.18 15.18
C ASP A 21 11.21 -24.71 15.31
N LYS A 22 11.28 -25.22 16.55
CA LYS A 22 11.16 -26.67 16.85
C LYS A 22 9.85 -27.27 16.31
N ASP A 23 8.78 -26.45 16.28
CA ASP A 23 7.44 -26.87 15.89
C ASP A 23 7.11 -26.53 14.41
N GLY A 24 8.11 -26.11 13.61
CA GLY A 24 7.95 -25.78 12.20
C GLY A 24 8.12 -24.29 11.87
N TRP A 25 7.60 -23.87 10.72
CA TRP A 25 7.73 -22.52 10.22
C TRP A 25 6.69 -21.57 10.83
N ARG A 26 7.14 -20.37 11.23
CA ARG A 26 6.29 -19.29 11.73
C ARG A 26 6.69 -17.95 11.14
N TRP A 27 5.72 -17.09 10.95
CA TRP A 27 5.99 -15.69 10.62
C TRP A 27 6.64 -14.98 11.81
N LYS A 28 7.59 -14.10 11.54
CA LYS A 28 8.25 -13.25 12.55
C LYS A 28 7.36 -12.13 13.09
N ILE A 29 6.21 -11.90 12.45
CA ILE A 29 5.26 -10.87 12.84
C ILE A 29 4.82 -11.07 14.30
N ASP A 30 4.75 -10.00 15.05
CA ASP A 30 4.27 -10.04 16.43
C ASP A 30 2.80 -10.49 16.47
N PRO A 31 2.46 -11.54 17.20
CA PRO A 31 1.09 -12.02 17.32
C PRO A 31 0.09 -10.97 17.83
N THR A 32 0.56 -9.97 18.58
CA THR A 32 -0.29 -8.89 19.11
C THR A 32 -0.85 -7.99 18.01
N LEU A 33 -0.19 -7.92 16.85
CA LEU A 33 -0.70 -7.18 15.69
C LEU A 33 -2.02 -7.74 15.13
N ARG A 34 -2.39 -8.96 15.52
CA ARG A 34 -3.69 -9.57 15.17
C ARG A 34 -4.88 -8.92 15.87
N PHE A 35 -4.63 -8.20 16.95
CA PHE A 35 -5.68 -7.50 17.71
C PHE A 35 -6.10 -6.16 17.07
N GLY A 36 -5.58 -5.84 15.90
CA GLY A 36 -5.88 -4.61 15.19
C GLY A 36 -4.98 -3.44 15.61
N PRO A 37 -5.17 -2.26 15.00
CA PRO A 37 -4.34 -1.10 15.30
C PRO A 37 -4.56 -0.66 16.75
N SER A 38 -3.47 -0.43 17.48
CA SER A 38 -3.49 0.15 18.79
C SER A 38 -3.89 1.62 18.69
N GLY A 39 -5.18 1.89 18.81
CA GLY A 39 -5.72 3.24 18.81
C GLY A 39 -6.99 3.40 17.97
N ALA A 40 -7.68 4.50 18.19
CA ALA A 40 -8.92 4.84 17.52
C ALA A 40 -8.63 5.43 16.12
N TRP A 41 -8.14 4.62 15.18
CA TRP A 41 -8.11 5.04 13.80
C TRP A 41 -9.53 5.19 13.29
N ARG A 42 -9.93 6.42 13.01
CA ARG A 42 -11.25 6.74 12.45
C ARG A 42 -11.05 7.44 11.11
N PRO A 43 -11.35 6.76 10.00
CA PRO A 43 -11.24 7.34 8.66
C PRO A 43 -11.96 8.69 8.54
N GLN A 44 -13.12 8.82 9.17
CA GLN A 44 -13.93 10.05 9.20
C GLN A 44 -13.19 11.26 9.76
N TRP A 45 -12.16 11.06 10.57
CA TRP A 45 -11.33 12.14 11.12
C TRP A 45 -10.08 12.42 10.28
N ALA A 46 -9.53 11.37 9.67
CA ALA A 46 -8.31 11.47 8.87
C ALA A 46 -8.57 12.07 7.48
N ILE A 47 -9.62 11.60 6.81
CA ILE A 47 -9.97 12.01 5.45
C ILE A 47 -10.17 13.53 5.31
N PRO A 48 -10.95 14.23 6.17
CA PRO A 48 -11.09 15.67 6.06
C PRO A 48 -9.78 16.43 6.24
N ARG A 49 -8.85 15.89 7.04
CA ARG A 49 -7.52 16.50 7.26
C ARG A 49 -6.62 16.36 6.05
N LEU A 50 -6.78 15.28 5.29
CA LEU A 50 -6.01 15.06 4.05
C LEU A 50 -6.21 16.22 3.07
N LYS A 51 -7.43 16.68 2.87
CA LYS A 51 -7.75 17.84 2.02
C LYS A 51 -7.06 19.15 2.44
N GLY A 52 -6.75 19.28 3.73
CA GLY A 52 -6.08 20.45 4.29
C GLY A 52 -4.55 20.44 4.15
N LEU A 53 -3.96 19.40 3.62
CA LEU A 53 -2.51 19.33 3.40
C LEU A 53 -2.09 20.35 2.35
N ARG A 54 -1.02 21.09 2.67
CA ARG A 54 -0.40 22.10 1.78
C ARG A 54 0.98 21.68 1.29
N LEU A 55 1.33 20.41 1.51
CA LEU A 55 2.56 19.81 1.05
C LEU A 55 2.33 19.13 -0.29
N PRO A 56 3.37 18.97 -1.13
CA PRO A 56 3.29 18.10 -2.28
C PRO A 56 2.79 16.71 -1.86
N TYR A 57 1.85 16.18 -2.58
CA TYR A 57 1.21 14.90 -2.25
C TYR A 57 1.15 14.01 -3.48
N LEU A 58 1.63 12.78 -3.33
CA LEU A 58 1.55 11.74 -4.33
C LEU A 58 0.68 10.59 -3.81
N GLY A 59 -0.35 10.23 -4.57
CA GLY A 59 -1.17 9.04 -4.34
C GLY A 59 -0.95 8.01 -5.43
N ILE A 60 -0.71 6.75 -5.05
CA ILE A 60 -0.61 5.64 -5.99
C ILE A 60 -1.54 4.54 -5.53
N ILE A 61 -2.43 4.08 -6.39
CA ILE A 61 -3.34 2.97 -6.10
C ILE A 61 -3.27 1.90 -7.19
N GLY A 62 -3.61 0.66 -6.80
CA GLY A 62 -3.95 -0.41 -7.74
C GLY A 62 -5.45 -0.42 -8.00
N THR A 63 -5.86 -0.76 -9.23
CA THR A 63 -7.27 -0.73 -9.63
C THR A 63 -8.01 -2.04 -9.40
N VAL A 64 -7.31 -3.13 -9.02
CA VAL A 64 -7.95 -4.41 -8.72
C VAL A 64 -8.50 -4.41 -7.31
N LYS A 65 -9.81 -4.64 -7.20
CA LYS A 65 -10.48 -4.78 -5.91
C LYS A 65 -10.18 -6.15 -5.31
N GLU A 66 -9.63 -6.17 -4.11
CA GLU A 66 -9.32 -7.41 -3.39
C GLU A 66 -10.57 -8.02 -2.74
N GLU A 67 -10.60 -9.37 -2.63
CA GLU A 67 -11.71 -10.10 -2.01
C GLU A 67 -11.97 -9.67 -0.55
N MET A 68 -10.93 -9.24 0.15
CA MET A 68 -11.03 -8.75 1.53
C MET A 68 -11.53 -7.30 1.64
N GLY A 69 -12.01 -6.71 0.56
CA GLY A 69 -12.51 -5.34 0.53
C GLY A 69 -11.42 -4.27 0.55
N TRP A 70 -10.17 -4.66 0.41
CA TRP A 70 -9.05 -3.73 0.25
C TRP A 70 -8.99 -3.27 -1.20
N GLY A 71 -8.82 -2.01 -1.38
CA GLY A 71 -8.77 -1.38 -2.68
C GLY A 71 -9.67 -0.15 -2.69
N THR A 72 -9.30 0.80 -3.50
CA THR A 72 -10.09 1.99 -3.78
C THR A 72 -10.08 2.24 -5.27
N THR A 73 -11.08 2.95 -5.77
CA THR A 73 -11.13 3.38 -7.17
C THR A 73 -10.65 4.82 -7.30
N PRO A 74 -10.24 5.26 -8.50
CA PRO A 74 -9.94 6.67 -8.73
C PRO A 74 -11.09 7.59 -8.33
N GLU A 75 -12.33 7.21 -8.60
CA GLU A 75 -13.54 7.97 -8.28
C GLU A 75 -13.74 8.13 -6.77
N GLU A 76 -13.36 7.14 -5.99
CA GLU A 76 -13.40 7.17 -4.52
C GLU A 76 -12.24 8.00 -3.95
N ALA A 77 -11.06 7.95 -4.60
CA ALA A 77 -9.85 8.62 -4.15
C ALA A 77 -9.87 10.12 -4.43
N PHE A 78 -10.21 10.55 -5.64
CA PHE A 78 -10.14 11.95 -6.06
C PHE A 78 -10.82 12.94 -5.11
N PRO A 79 -12.03 12.67 -4.60
CA PRO A 79 -12.73 13.62 -3.74
C PRO A 79 -12.04 13.89 -2.40
N ILE A 80 -11.15 13.01 -1.97
CA ILE A 80 -10.47 13.11 -0.66
C ILE A 80 -9.03 13.59 -0.74
N LEU A 81 -8.47 13.71 -1.95
CA LEU A 81 -7.09 14.15 -2.14
C LEU A 81 -6.92 15.65 -1.87
N PRO A 82 -5.72 16.09 -1.46
CA PRO A 82 -5.36 17.50 -1.38
C PRO A 82 -5.45 18.19 -2.75
N THR A 83 -5.70 19.49 -2.75
CA THR A 83 -5.63 20.28 -3.98
C THR A 83 -4.21 20.26 -4.55
N GLY A 84 -4.08 19.93 -5.83
CA GLY A 84 -2.78 19.80 -6.49
C GLY A 84 -2.06 18.48 -6.24
N ALA A 85 -2.74 17.49 -5.66
CA ALA A 85 -2.20 16.15 -5.53
C ALA A 85 -1.92 15.53 -6.91
N GLU A 86 -0.76 14.90 -7.04
CA GLU A 86 -0.47 14.00 -8.14
C GLU A 86 -1.04 12.61 -7.81
N PHE A 87 -1.67 11.96 -8.80
CA PHE A 87 -2.35 10.70 -8.54
C PHE A 87 -2.21 9.73 -9.71
N HIS A 88 -1.79 8.51 -9.38
CA HIS A 88 -1.61 7.42 -10.35
C HIS A 88 -2.47 6.21 -9.97
N ALA A 89 -3.16 5.66 -10.95
CA ALA A 89 -3.92 4.43 -10.83
C ALA A 89 -3.30 3.35 -11.73
N LEU A 90 -2.71 2.32 -11.11
CA LEU A 90 -2.05 1.24 -11.80
C LEU A 90 -3.05 0.15 -12.16
N ALA A 91 -3.25 -0.06 -13.47
CA ALA A 91 -4.14 -1.09 -13.98
C ALA A 91 -3.63 -2.49 -13.59
N GLU A 92 -4.57 -3.43 -13.42
CA GLU A 92 -4.28 -4.84 -13.11
C GLU A 92 -3.40 -5.06 -11.87
N THR A 93 -3.34 -4.06 -10.99
CA THR A 93 -2.52 -4.05 -9.77
C THR A 93 -3.43 -4.05 -8.54
N GLY A 94 -3.09 -4.83 -7.53
CA GLY A 94 -3.84 -4.92 -6.29
C GLY A 94 -3.39 -3.90 -5.25
N HIS A 95 -3.70 -4.20 -3.99
CA HIS A 95 -3.43 -3.29 -2.87
C HIS A 95 -1.94 -3.01 -2.63
N PHE A 96 -1.07 -3.98 -2.88
CA PHE A 96 0.37 -3.87 -2.62
C PHE A 96 1.14 -3.38 -3.85
N VAL A 97 0.80 -2.19 -4.35
CA VAL A 97 1.36 -1.62 -5.59
C VAL A 97 2.89 -1.70 -5.66
N HIS A 98 3.58 -1.40 -4.58
CA HIS A 98 5.05 -1.40 -4.49
C HIS A 98 5.68 -2.80 -4.54
N ILE A 99 4.91 -3.86 -4.30
CA ILE A 99 5.36 -5.24 -4.40
C ILE A 99 5.00 -5.82 -5.76
N GLU A 100 3.84 -5.44 -6.29
CA GLU A 100 3.34 -5.97 -7.56
C GLU A 100 3.95 -5.27 -8.78
N ARG A 101 4.23 -3.96 -8.66
CA ARG A 101 4.78 -3.10 -9.71
C ARG A 101 5.92 -2.23 -9.17
N PRO A 102 7.03 -2.85 -8.67
CA PRO A 102 8.10 -2.13 -8.00
C PRO A 102 8.77 -1.07 -8.89
N ASP A 103 9.02 -1.40 -10.16
CA ASP A 103 9.69 -0.50 -11.09
C ASP A 103 8.82 0.73 -11.41
N ASP A 104 7.54 0.51 -11.74
CA ASP A 104 6.61 1.60 -12.02
C ASP A 104 6.46 2.54 -10.80
N VAL A 105 6.36 1.96 -9.60
CA VAL A 105 6.25 2.75 -8.37
C VAL A 105 7.54 3.53 -8.10
N ALA A 106 8.70 2.91 -8.34
CA ALA A 106 10.00 3.58 -8.17
C ALA A 106 10.14 4.76 -9.12
N ASP A 107 9.78 4.60 -10.40
CA ASP A 107 9.82 5.66 -11.40
C ASP A 107 8.87 6.81 -11.03
N ILE A 108 7.61 6.51 -10.71
CA ILE A 108 6.62 7.52 -10.30
C ILE A 108 7.10 8.30 -9.07
N VAL A 109 7.59 7.61 -8.04
CA VAL A 109 8.09 8.24 -6.82
C VAL A 109 9.35 9.07 -7.10
N GLY A 110 10.28 8.54 -7.91
CA GLY A 110 11.50 9.24 -8.31
C GLY A 110 11.21 10.55 -9.04
N ASP A 111 10.34 10.49 -10.03
CA ASP A 111 9.91 11.67 -10.80
C ASP A 111 9.19 12.71 -9.93
N PHE A 112 8.32 12.24 -9.04
CA PHE A 112 7.64 13.13 -8.09
C PHE A 112 8.63 13.84 -7.17
N LEU A 113 9.58 13.13 -6.58
CA LEU A 113 10.58 13.72 -5.68
C LEU A 113 11.47 14.73 -6.38
N GLN A 114 11.88 14.47 -7.63
CA GLN A 114 12.67 15.43 -8.42
C GLN A 114 11.96 16.75 -8.68
N ARG A 115 10.62 16.71 -8.80
CA ARG A 115 9.81 17.93 -8.99
C ARG A 115 9.42 18.62 -7.70
N ALA A 116 9.32 17.89 -6.60
CA ALA A 116 8.83 18.39 -5.32
C ALA A 116 9.93 18.93 -4.39
N LEU A 117 11.19 18.58 -4.64
CA LEU A 117 12.38 19.00 -3.87
C LEU A 117 13.23 19.99 -4.65
#